data_e9c9b6814a19c2fe211650cf409a12ef
#
_entry.id   e9c9b6814a19c2fe211650cf409a12ef
#
_cell.length_a   1.000
_cell.length_b   1.000
_cell.length_c   1.000
_cell.angle_alpha   90.00
_cell.angle_beta   90.00
_cell.angle_gamma   90.00
#
_symmetry.space_group_name_H-M   'P 1'
#
loop_
_entity.id
_entity.type
_entity.pdbx_description
1 polymer ?
#
loop_
_entity_poly.entity_id
_entity_poly.type
_entity_poly.pdbx_seq_one_letter_code
_entity_poly.pdbx_strand_id
1 'polypeptide(L)' 'MNTTTVTVGSSTYAIKVRRMLLQKNIQSKLVKIDASKTVGGCTHGIEFASADYYSVVMELKKAGISYTVFTD' A
#
# COMPACT_ATOMS: atom_id res chain seq x y z
N MET A 1 -5.49 3.86 17.05
CA MET A 1 -4.28 3.48 16.33
C MET A 1 -4.25 4.16 14.97
N ASN A 2 -3.09 4.66 14.58
CA ASN A 2 -2.96 5.34 13.29
C ASN A 2 -2.62 4.35 12.20
N THR A 3 -3.27 4.49 11.06
CA THR A 3 -2.99 3.70 9.89
C THR A 3 -2.58 4.59 8.73
N THR A 4 -1.84 4.03 7.80
CA THR A 4 -1.42 4.70 6.58
C THR A 4 -1.83 3.83 5.41
N THR A 5 -2.23 4.47 4.32
CA THR A 5 -2.61 3.75 3.09
C THR A 5 -1.73 4.22 1.96
N VAL A 6 -1.22 3.28 1.18
CA VAL A 6 -0.52 3.58 -0.07
C VAL A 6 -1.31 3.00 -1.23
N THR A 7 -1.33 3.71 -2.35
CA THR A 7 -1.98 3.22 -3.56
C THR A 7 -0.95 2.66 -4.52
N VAL A 8 -1.33 1.61 -5.23
CA VAL A 8 -0.48 0.97 -6.23
C VAL A 8 -1.24 0.86 -7.54
N GLY A 9 -0.53 0.61 -8.62
CA GLY A 9 -1.10 0.72 -9.97
C GLY A 9 -2.09 -0.35 -10.38
N SER A 10 -2.15 -1.48 -9.67
CA SER A 10 -3.06 -2.56 -10.06
C SER A 10 -3.36 -3.46 -8.88
N SER A 11 -4.45 -4.24 -9.01
CA SER A 11 -4.81 -5.23 -8.01
C SER A 11 -3.73 -6.31 -7.87
N THR A 12 -3.07 -6.66 -8.97
CA THR A 12 -1.99 -7.64 -8.95
C THR A 12 -0.84 -7.17 -8.07
N TYR A 13 -0.44 -5.91 -8.22
CA TYR A 13 0.60 -5.34 -7.37
C TYR A 13 0.15 -5.25 -5.92
N ALA A 14 -1.11 -4.90 -5.69
CA ALA A 14 -1.65 -4.81 -4.33
C ALA A 14 -1.54 -6.16 -3.61
N ILE A 15 -1.94 -7.23 -4.28
CA ILE A 15 -1.85 -8.58 -3.71
C ILE A 15 -0.40 -8.97 -3.46
N LYS A 16 0.49 -8.68 -4.40
CA LYS A 16 1.91 -8.97 -4.26
C LYS A 16 2.51 -8.25 -3.06
N VAL A 17 2.21 -6.97 -2.91
CA VAL A 17 2.70 -6.17 -1.79
C VAL A 17 2.21 -6.75 -0.46
N ARG A 18 0.93 -7.10 -0.39
CA ARG A 18 0.39 -7.68 0.84
C ARG A 18 1.11 -8.96 1.23
N ARG A 19 1.40 -9.82 0.26
CA ARG A 19 2.15 -11.05 0.51
C ARG A 19 3.56 -10.77 1.01
N MET A 20 4.24 -9.81 0.38
CA MET A 20 5.59 -9.42 0.79
C MET A 20 5.61 -8.94 2.23
N LEU A 21 4.64 -8.09 2.59
CA LEU A 21 4.56 -7.55 3.94
C LEU A 21 4.25 -8.64 4.96
N LEU A 22 3.38 -9.57 4.60
CA LEU A 22 3.06 -10.69 5.48
C LEU A 22 4.29 -11.53 5.79
N GLN A 23 5.16 -11.76 4.81
CA GLN A 23 6.40 -12.49 5.00
C GLN A 23 7.36 -11.78 5.95
N LYS A 24 7.21 -10.48 6.12
CA LYS A 24 8.00 -9.67 7.04
C LYS A 24 7.27 -9.43 8.36
N ASN A 25 6.19 -10.17 8.62
CA ASN A 25 5.35 -10.01 9.81
C ASN A 25 4.72 -8.62 9.92
N ILE A 26 4.46 -7.98 8.79
CA ILE A 26 3.78 -6.69 8.76
C ILE A 26 2.32 -6.93 8.41
N GLN A 27 1.42 -6.57 9.33
CA GLN A 27 -0.01 -6.69 9.10
C GLN A 27 -0.48 -5.62 8.12
N SER A 28 -1.24 -6.03 7.13
CA SER A 28 -1.79 -5.11 6.14
C SER A 28 -3.09 -5.67 5.61
N LYS A 29 -3.88 -4.80 4.98
CA LYS A 29 -5.09 -5.27 4.31
C LYS A 29 -5.29 -4.52 3.00
N LEU A 30 -5.92 -5.20 2.05
CA LEU A 30 -6.28 -4.58 0.78
C LEU A 30 -7.49 -3.70 0.99
N VAL A 31 -7.44 -2.49 0.43
CA VAL A 31 -8.56 -1.56 0.50
C VAL A 31 -8.89 -1.07 -0.90
N LYS A 32 -10.16 -0.80 -1.15
CA LYS A 32 -10.61 -0.17 -2.37
C LYS A 32 -10.81 1.31 -2.11
N ILE A 33 -10.31 2.13 -3.02
CA ILE A 33 -10.37 3.59 -2.89
C ILE A 33 -11.10 4.13 -4.10
N ASP A 34 -11.97 5.11 -3.87
CA ASP A 34 -12.66 5.78 -4.95
C ASP A 34 -11.63 6.47 -5.85
N ALA A 35 -11.66 6.19 -7.14
CA ALA A 35 -10.73 6.75 -8.11
C ALA A 35 -10.73 8.28 -8.11
N SER A 36 -11.85 8.91 -7.79
CA SER A 36 -11.94 10.37 -7.71
C SER A 36 -11.13 10.96 -6.58
N LYS A 37 -10.74 10.16 -5.59
CA LYS A 37 -9.97 10.59 -4.43
C LYS A 37 -8.48 10.31 -4.55
N THR A 38 -8.04 9.74 -5.67
CA THR A 38 -6.64 9.36 -5.85
C THR A 38 -6.02 10.08 -7.02
N VAL A 39 -4.72 10.29 -6.95
CA VAL A 39 -3.95 10.82 -8.08
C VAL A 39 -3.78 9.68 -9.10
N GLY A 40 -4.07 9.97 -10.37
CA GLY A 40 -3.93 8.96 -11.42
C GLY A 40 -5.02 7.91 -11.47
N GLY A 41 -6.09 8.05 -10.69
CA GLY A 41 -7.22 7.12 -10.73
C GLY A 41 -6.95 5.76 -10.12
N CYS A 42 -5.95 5.63 -9.26
CA CYS A 42 -5.63 4.38 -8.59
C CYS A 42 -6.77 3.98 -7.64
N THR A 43 -7.26 2.75 -7.78
CA THR A 43 -8.39 2.27 -6.98
C THR A 43 -8.02 1.18 -5.98
N HIS A 44 -6.77 0.74 -5.99
CA HIS A 44 -6.30 -0.33 -5.12
C HIS A 44 -5.25 0.22 -4.16
N GLY A 45 -5.43 -0.06 -2.87
CA GLY A 45 -4.51 0.40 -1.86
C GLY A 45 -4.20 -0.67 -0.82
N ILE A 46 -3.17 -0.40 -0.05
CA ILE A 46 -2.77 -1.25 1.07
C ILE A 46 -2.79 -0.38 2.32
N GLU A 47 -3.52 -0.81 3.33
CA GLU A 47 -3.58 -0.13 4.61
C GLU A 47 -2.76 -0.90 5.63
N PHE A 48 -1.94 -0.19 6.39
CA PHE A 48 -1.08 -0.79 7.40
C PHE A 48 -0.87 0.20 8.56
N ALA A 49 -0.33 -0.30 9.67
CA ALA A 49 -0.05 0.57 10.82
C ALA A 49 1.01 1.60 10.45
N SER A 50 0.79 2.86 10.82
CA SER A 50 1.73 3.94 10.49
C SER A 50 3.13 3.69 11.05
N ALA A 51 3.23 2.94 12.15
CA ALA A 51 4.53 2.57 12.72
C ALA A 51 5.38 1.72 11.76
N ASP A 52 4.75 1.05 10.80
CA ASP A 52 5.44 0.20 9.83
C ASP A 52 5.77 0.94 8.53
N TYR A 53 5.55 2.25 8.48
CA TYR A 53 5.67 3.03 7.26
C TYR A 53 7.02 2.84 6.56
N TYR A 54 8.11 3.01 7.29
CA TYR A 54 9.43 2.91 6.68
C TYR A 54 9.73 1.51 6.17
N SER A 55 9.32 0.50 6.92
CA SER A 55 9.50 -0.89 6.50
C SER A 55 8.75 -1.17 5.21
N VAL A 56 7.50 -0.71 5.13
CA VAL A 56 6.67 -0.89 3.94
C VAL A 56 7.28 -0.19 2.73
N VAL A 57 7.67 1.08 2.90
CA VAL A 57 8.26 1.86 1.81
C VAL A 57 9.54 1.21 1.31
N MET A 58 10.38 0.72 2.21
CA MET A 58 11.61 0.03 1.82
C MET A 58 11.34 -1.22 0.99
N GLU A 59 10.34 -2.00 1.38
CA GLU A 59 9.98 -3.21 0.62
C GLU A 59 9.44 -2.84 -0.77
N LEU A 60 8.64 -1.79 -0.87
CA LEU A 60 8.14 -1.32 -2.16
C LEU A 60 9.27 -0.88 -3.07
N LYS A 61 10.23 -0.12 -2.54
CA LYS A 61 11.38 0.34 -3.31
C LYS A 61 12.25 -0.82 -3.77
N LYS A 62 12.49 -1.80 -2.91
CA LYS A 62 13.27 -2.98 -3.27
C LYS A 62 12.62 -3.76 -4.40
N ALA A 63 11.30 -3.83 -4.40
CA ALA A 63 10.56 -4.56 -5.42
C ALA A 63 10.36 -3.75 -6.70
N GLY A 64 10.74 -2.48 -6.71
CA GLY A 64 10.55 -1.62 -7.87
C GLY A 64 9.10 -1.28 -8.13
N ILE A 65 8.26 -1.27 -7.09
CA ILE A 65 6.84 -0.98 -7.21
C ILE A 65 6.59 0.49 -6.93
N SER A 66 5.97 1.17 -7.89
CA SER A 66 5.57 2.57 -7.72
C SER A 66 4.37 2.64 -6.79
N TYR A 67 4.39 3.61 -5.89
CA TYR A 67 3.30 3.81 -4.94
C TYR A 67 3.08 5.30 -4.69
N THR A 68 1.91 5.62 -4.17
CA THR A 68 1.59 6.98 -3.73
C THR A 68 0.94 6.87 -2.35
N VAL A 69 1.35 7.72 -1.43
CA VAL A 69 0.72 7.76 -0.11
C VAL A 69 -0.65 8.40 -0.27
N PHE A 70 -1.68 7.68 0.16
CA PHE A 70 -3.05 8.17 0.11
C PHE A 70 -3.40 8.89 1.41
N THR A 71 -3.83 10.14 1.29
CA THR A 71 -4.33 10.92 2.42
C THR A 71 -5.74 11.36 2.10
N ASP A 72 -6.65 11.05 3.00
CA ASP A 72 -8.05 11.40 2.83
C ASP A 72 -8.37 12.73 3.55
#